data_3f5ec449b7924f7d5cd2fa2c8248e9f7
#
_entry.id   3f5ec449b7924f7d5cd2fa2c8248e9f7
#
_cell.length_a   1.000
_cell.length_b   1.000
_cell.length_c   1.000
_cell.angle_alpha   90.00
_cell.angle_beta   90.00
_cell.angle_gamma   90.00
#
_symmetry.space_group_name_H-M   'P 1'
#
loop_
_entity.id
_entity.type
_entity.pdbx_description
1 polymer ?
#
loop_
_entity_poly.entity_id
_entity_poly.type
_entity_poly.pdbx_seq_one_letter_code
_entity_poly.pdbx_strand_id
1 'polypeptide(L)'
;MRYLLVADIAKKWNVSERSVRNYCAKGRVNGAFLTGKTWNLPENAEKPERINKRKEEPITLLDILKEQKASKYSGGIYHKTQIDLTYNSNHMEGSRLTHDQTRYIFETNTIGVEKEVLNVDDVIETANHFRCIDMIFDHAKAALTEKFIKELFCCLGRITIMCDTILYYFKPFFKSGFSSFGHDNASSCSRRF
;
A
#
# COMPACT_ATOMS: atom_id res chain seq x y z
N MET A 1 5.65 -29.10 -48.11
CA MET A 1 5.63 -27.85 -47.34
C MET A 1 6.86 -27.07 -47.68
N ARG A 2 6.73 -25.79 -47.97
CA ARG A 2 7.85 -24.91 -48.30
C ARG A 2 8.37 -24.26 -47.01
N TYR A 3 9.69 -24.24 -46.88
CA TYR A 3 10.34 -23.63 -45.71
C TYR A 3 11.12 -22.40 -46.16
N LEU A 4 11.10 -21.37 -45.32
CA LEU A 4 11.78 -20.11 -45.55
C LEU A 4 12.89 -19.91 -44.48
N LEU A 5 13.90 -19.15 -44.87
CA LEU A 5 14.97 -18.75 -43.95
C LEU A 5 14.51 -17.64 -43.01
N VAL A 6 15.24 -17.50 -41.93
CA VAL A 6 14.97 -16.44 -40.91
C VAL A 6 14.89 -15.04 -41.53
N ALA A 7 15.72 -14.73 -42.52
CA ALA A 7 15.76 -13.44 -43.18
C ALA A 7 14.45 -13.13 -43.94
N ASP A 8 13.87 -14.11 -44.60
CA ASP A 8 12.65 -13.93 -45.35
C ASP A 8 11.42 -13.78 -44.46
N ILE A 9 11.37 -14.56 -43.37
CA ILE A 9 10.33 -14.46 -42.36
C ILE A 9 10.46 -13.13 -41.58
N ALA A 10 11.66 -12.65 -41.32
CA ALA A 10 11.89 -11.36 -40.69
C ALA A 10 11.30 -10.19 -41.48
N LYS A 11 11.48 -10.24 -42.84
CA LYS A 11 10.85 -9.28 -43.76
C LYS A 11 9.32 -9.43 -43.75
N LYS A 12 8.79 -10.66 -43.83
CA LYS A 12 7.35 -10.94 -43.83
C LYS A 12 6.66 -10.44 -42.54
N TRP A 13 7.28 -10.62 -41.39
CA TRP A 13 6.71 -10.23 -40.09
C TRP A 13 7.05 -8.80 -39.68
N ASN A 14 7.88 -8.10 -40.46
CA ASN A 14 8.41 -6.77 -40.16
C ASN A 14 9.05 -6.73 -38.74
N VAL A 15 10.01 -7.62 -38.53
CA VAL A 15 10.79 -7.74 -37.26
C VAL A 15 12.26 -8.02 -37.58
N SER A 16 13.14 -7.84 -36.58
CA SER A 16 14.55 -8.20 -36.74
C SER A 16 14.73 -9.73 -36.83
N GLU A 17 15.74 -10.20 -37.55
CA GLU A 17 16.12 -11.62 -37.58
C GLU A 17 16.38 -12.18 -36.18
N ARG A 18 16.96 -11.38 -35.28
CA ARG A 18 17.19 -11.74 -33.88
C ARG A 18 15.88 -12.07 -33.18
N SER A 19 14.80 -11.33 -33.45
CA SER A 19 13.48 -11.60 -32.87
C SER A 19 12.92 -12.92 -33.38
N VAL A 20 13.06 -13.21 -34.69
CA VAL A 20 12.62 -14.48 -35.25
C VAL A 20 13.37 -15.66 -34.62
N ARG A 21 14.72 -15.56 -34.55
CA ARG A 21 15.53 -16.60 -33.88
C ARG A 21 15.12 -16.82 -32.41
N ASN A 22 14.80 -15.74 -31.68
CA ASN A 22 14.32 -15.83 -30.30
C ASN A 22 12.95 -16.50 -30.21
N TYR A 23 12.05 -16.27 -31.17
CA TYR A 23 10.75 -16.96 -31.19
C TYR A 23 10.93 -18.46 -31.46
N CYS A 24 11.81 -18.81 -32.39
CA CYS A 24 12.13 -20.22 -32.68
C CYS A 24 12.79 -20.92 -31.48
N ALA A 25 13.81 -20.30 -30.88
CA ALA A 25 14.53 -20.86 -29.72
C ALA A 25 13.62 -21.06 -28.50
N LYS A 26 12.54 -20.27 -28.35
CA LYS A 26 11.53 -20.39 -27.30
C LYS A 26 10.36 -21.33 -27.68
N GLY A 27 10.45 -22.04 -28.81
CA GLY A 27 9.42 -22.96 -29.27
C GLY A 27 8.08 -22.29 -29.62
N ARG A 28 8.07 -20.98 -29.91
CA ARG A 28 6.85 -20.21 -30.16
C ARG A 28 6.40 -20.21 -31.60
N VAL A 29 7.12 -20.84 -32.48
CA VAL A 29 6.79 -21.00 -33.91
C VAL A 29 6.63 -22.49 -34.19
N ASN A 30 5.40 -22.92 -34.45
CA ASN A 30 5.09 -24.30 -34.75
C ASN A 30 5.76 -24.73 -36.06
N GLY A 31 6.40 -25.89 -36.04
CA GLY A 31 7.05 -26.43 -37.24
C GLY A 31 8.39 -25.80 -37.60
N ALA A 32 8.94 -24.91 -36.80
CA ALA A 32 10.28 -24.42 -36.98
C ALA A 32 11.31 -25.43 -36.50
N PHE A 33 12.36 -25.70 -37.27
CA PHE A 33 13.45 -26.60 -36.92
C PHE A 33 14.80 -26.00 -37.28
N LEU A 34 15.83 -26.48 -36.56
CA LEU A 34 17.19 -26.01 -36.73
C LEU A 34 17.98 -26.99 -37.64
N THR A 35 18.60 -26.49 -38.72
CA THR A 35 19.53 -27.25 -39.53
C THR A 35 20.90 -26.62 -39.41
N GLY A 36 21.80 -27.30 -38.71
CA GLY A 36 23.11 -26.74 -38.40
C GLY A 36 22.97 -25.50 -37.52
N LYS A 37 23.31 -24.33 -38.06
CA LYS A 37 23.22 -23.02 -37.35
C LYS A 37 22.06 -22.16 -37.82
N THR A 38 21.19 -22.68 -38.74
CA THR A 38 20.13 -21.91 -39.40
C THR A 38 18.77 -22.47 -39.05
N TRP A 39 17.86 -21.58 -38.66
CA TRP A 39 16.44 -21.92 -38.45
C TRP A 39 15.69 -21.91 -39.77
N ASN A 40 14.89 -22.95 -40.01
CA ASN A 40 13.94 -23.07 -41.09
C ASN A 40 12.52 -22.98 -40.53
N LEU A 41 11.69 -22.14 -41.10
CA LEU A 41 10.33 -21.91 -40.67
C LEU A 41 9.36 -22.23 -41.82
N PRO A 42 8.19 -22.81 -41.52
CA PRO A 42 7.15 -23.00 -42.53
C PRO A 42 6.74 -21.65 -43.14
N GLU A 43 6.46 -21.62 -44.44
CA GLU A 43 6.02 -20.43 -45.15
C GLU A 43 4.71 -19.85 -44.59
N ASN A 44 3.84 -20.71 -44.04
CA ASN A 44 2.57 -20.35 -43.39
C ASN A 44 2.69 -20.04 -41.93
N ALA A 45 3.92 -19.94 -41.39
CA ALA A 45 4.10 -19.59 -39.98
C ALA A 45 3.53 -18.20 -39.66
N GLU A 46 2.78 -18.11 -38.56
CA GLU A 46 2.23 -16.87 -38.06
C GLU A 46 3.19 -16.24 -37.06
N LYS A 47 3.19 -14.89 -37.03
CA LYS A 47 4.01 -14.13 -36.07
C LYS A 47 3.48 -14.31 -34.66
N PRO A 48 4.27 -14.84 -33.73
CA PRO A 48 3.84 -14.97 -32.34
C PRO A 48 3.55 -13.61 -31.71
N GLU A 49 2.44 -13.51 -30.96
CA GLU A 49 2.13 -12.32 -30.20
C GLU A 49 3.24 -11.97 -29.19
N ARG A 50 3.51 -10.68 -28.99
CA ARG A 50 4.42 -10.25 -27.94
C ARG A 50 3.80 -10.57 -26.60
N ILE A 51 4.39 -11.51 -25.85
CA ILE A 51 4.08 -11.63 -24.42
C ILE A 51 4.71 -10.40 -23.76
N ASN A 52 3.91 -9.37 -23.54
CA ASN A 52 4.26 -8.34 -22.59
C ASN A 52 4.25 -9.03 -21.21
N LYS A 53 5.40 -9.48 -20.74
CA LYS A 53 5.54 -9.69 -19.31
C LYS A 53 5.26 -8.34 -18.68
N ARG A 54 4.04 -8.14 -18.17
CA ARG A 54 3.81 -7.07 -17.19
C ARG A 54 4.94 -7.25 -16.19
N LYS A 55 5.78 -6.24 -16.02
CA LYS A 55 6.69 -6.20 -14.87
C LYS A 55 5.76 -6.33 -13.68
N GLU A 56 5.78 -7.46 -13.01
CA GLU A 56 5.15 -7.58 -11.70
C GLU A 56 5.79 -6.48 -10.88
N GLU A 57 5.00 -5.48 -10.50
CA GLU A 57 5.49 -4.42 -9.67
C GLU A 57 5.97 -5.05 -8.35
N PRO A 58 7.14 -4.65 -7.87
CA PRO A 58 7.65 -5.22 -6.63
C PRO A 58 6.65 -4.95 -5.52
N ILE A 59 6.29 -5.99 -4.76
CA ILE A 59 5.41 -5.89 -3.59
C ILE A 59 6.04 -4.88 -2.64
N THR A 60 5.30 -3.83 -2.32
CA THR A 60 5.77 -2.79 -1.40
C THR A 60 5.48 -3.18 0.05
N LEU A 61 6.20 -2.57 1.01
CA LEU A 61 5.91 -2.75 2.44
C LEU A 61 4.44 -2.40 2.77
N LEU A 62 3.90 -1.37 2.12
CA LEU A 62 2.50 -0.96 2.31
C LEU A 62 1.52 -2.04 1.84
N ASP A 63 1.82 -2.74 0.75
CA ASP A 63 0.97 -3.83 0.26
C ASP A 63 0.98 -5.01 1.25
N ILE A 64 2.14 -5.31 1.84
CA ILE A 64 2.26 -6.33 2.91
C ILE A 64 1.45 -5.92 4.16
N LEU A 65 1.57 -4.67 4.60
CA LEU A 65 0.82 -4.16 5.75
C LEU A 65 -0.69 -4.25 5.53
N LYS A 66 -1.18 -3.87 4.34
CA LYS A 66 -2.60 -3.94 3.96
C LYS A 66 -3.11 -5.38 3.88
N GLU A 67 -2.30 -6.29 3.35
CA GLU A 67 -2.62 -7.73 3.29
C GLU A 67 -2.72 -8.32 4.71
N GLN A 68 -1.76 -8.02 5.58
CA GLN A 68 -1.76 -8.50 6.96
C GLN A 68 -2.92 -7.91 7.78
N LYS A 69 -3.28 -6.64 7.56
CA LYS A 69 -4.48 -6.01 8.12
C LYS A 69 -5.74 -6.76 7.69
N ALA A 70 -5.91 -7.02 6.40
CA ALA A 70 -7.09 -7.67 5.84
C ALA A 70 -7.23 -9.13 6.32
N SER A 71 -6.11 -9.86 6.40
CA SER A 71 -6.07 -11.26 6.87
C SER A 71 -6.10 -11.40 8.39
N LYS A 72 -5.99 -10.31 9.14
CA LYS A 72 -5.82 -10.29 10.62
C LYS A 72 -4.67 -11.19 11.08
N TYR A 73 -3.55 -11.17 10.33
CA TYR A 73 -2.41 -12.03 10.62
C TYR A 73 -1.73 -11.62 11.91
N SER A 74 -1.80 -12.50 12.94
CA SER A 74 -1.17 -12.28 14.24
C SER A 74 0.35 -12.51 14.15
N GLY A 75 1.13 -11.66 14.82
CA GLY A 75 2.59 -11.74 14.86
C GLY A 75 3.31 -11.19 13.63
N GLY A 76 2.58 -10.66 12.64
CA GLY A 76 3.14 -10.01 11.47
C GLY A 76 3.65 -8.60 11.75
N ILE A 77 4.24 -7.96 10.73
CA ILE A 77 4.78 -6.60 10.85
C ILE A 77 3.66 -5.58 11.14
N TYR A 78 2.47 -5.75 10.54
CA TYR A 78 1.30 -4.91 10.84
C TYR A 78 0.91 -5.02 12.31
N HIS A 79 0.77 -6.24 12.83
CA HIS A 79 0.40 -6.50 14.23
C HIS A 79 1.40 -5.88 15.21
N LYS A 80 2.71 -6.08 14.95
CA LYS A 80 3.77 -5.47 15.75
C LYS A 80 3.74 -3.94 15.70
N THR A 81 3.60 -3.38 14.51
CA THR A 81 3.55 -1.91 14.33
C THR A 81 2.39 -1.30 15.09
N GLN A 82 1.22 -1.92 15.06
CA GLN A 82 0.05 -1.46 15.81
C GLN A 82 0.33 -1.41 17.31
N ILE A 83 0.86 -2.49 17.86
CA ILE A 83 1.07 -2.60 19.31
C ILE A 83 2.23 -1.71 19.78
N ASP A 84 3.40 -1.85 19.15
CA ASP A 84 4.62 -1.18 19.58
C ASP A 84 4.52 0.34 19.42
N LEU A 85 3.99 0.80 18.29
CA LEU A 85 3.84 2.24 18.05
C LEU A 85 2.83 2.86 18.99
N THR A 86 1.68 2.21 19.20
CA THR A 86 0.64 2.70 20.12
C THR A 86 1.15 2.72 21.56
N TYR A 87 1.77 1.64 22.03
CA TYR A 87 2.33 1.59 23.36
C TYR A 87 3.37 2.70 23.60
N ASN A 88 4.36 2.82 22.70
CA ASN A 88 5.43 3.79 22.86
C ASN A 88 4.89 5.24 22.81
N SER A 89 3.98 5.54 21.90
CA SER A 89 3.36 6.86 21.79
C SER A 89 2.60 7.24 23.05
N ASN A 90 1.70 6.39 23.50
CA ASN A 90 0.87 6.65 24.66
C ASN A 90 1.68 6.68 25.95
N HIS A 91 2.71 5.84 26.06
CA HIS A 91 3.60 5.84 27.21
C HIS A 91 4.40 7.14 27.34
N MET A 92 4.86 7.71 26.22
CA MET A 92 5.51 9.04 26.22
C MET A 92 4.55 10.15 26.65
N GLU A 93 3.26 9.98 26.46
CA GLU A 93 2.22 10.94 26.83
C GLU A 93 1.69 10.71 28.26
N GLY A 94 2.22 9.72 28.98
CA GLY A 94 1.93 9.45 30.37
C GLY A 94 0.91 8.35 30.64
N SER A 95 0.48 7.60 29.63
CA SER A 95 -0.37 6.42 29.80
C SER A 95 0.32 5.38 30.69
N ARG A 96 -0.45 4.76 31.58
CA ARG A 96 0.02 3.73 32.50
C ARG A 96 -0.23 2.31 32.00
N LEU A 97 -0.83 2.14 30.82
CA LEU A 97 -1.03 0.83 30.24
C LEU A 97 0.31 0.16 29.95
N THR A 98 0.41 -1.11 30.28
CA THR A 98 1.57 -1.93 29.95
C THR A 98 1.52 -2.34 28.48
N HIS A 99 2.67 -2.77 27.94
CA HIS A 99 2.74 -3.31 26.57
C HIS A 99 1.80 -4.50 26.37
N ASP A 100 1.70 -5.40 27.36
CA ASP A 100 0.81 -6.56 27.30
C ASP A 100 -0.68 -6.17 27.35
N GLN A 101 -1.04 -5.16 28.14
CA GLN A 101 -2.40 -4.61 28.15
C GLN A 101 -2.74 -3.96 26.82
N THR A 102 -1.82 -3.18 26.23
CA THR A 102 -1.99 -2.60 24.89
C THR A 102 -2.20 -3.68 23.85
N ARG A 103 -1.38 -4.75 23.87
CA ARG A 103 -1.54 -5.91 22.99
C ARG A 103 -2.89 -6.59 23.18
N TYR A 104 -3.29 -6.83 24.42
CA TYR A 104 -4.56 -7.48 24.72
C TYR A 104 -5.75 -6.68 24.19
N ILE A 105 -5.74 -5.36 24.36
CA ILE A 105 -6.79 -4.48 23.82
C ILE A 105 -6.83 -4.59 22.29
N PHE A 106 -5.67 -4.59 21.62
CA PHE A 106 -5.60 -4.72 20.17
C PHE A 106 -6.17 -6.05 19.66
N GLU A 107 -5.77 -7.15 20.29
CA GLU A 107 -6.13 -8.51 19.84
C GLU A 107 -7.60 -8.86 20.13
N THR A 108 -8.12 -8.41 21.27
CA THR A 108 -9.44 -8.86 21.78
C THR A 108 -10.51 -7.78 21.70
N ASN A 109 -10.13 -6.52 21.53
CA ASN A 109 -11.02 -5.35 21.66
C ASN A 109 -11.77 -5.32 23.01
N THR A 110 -11.15 -5.87 24.07
CA THR A 110 -11.68 -5.91 25.43
C THR A 110 -10.58 -5.51 26.41
N ILE A 111 -10.96 -5.29 27.68
CA ILE A 111 -10.05 -4.96 28.76
C ILE A 111 -10.07 -6.13 29.74
N GLY A 112 -8.96 -6.84 29.86
CA GLY A 112 -8.78 -7.83 30.93
C GLY A 112 -8.21 -7.12 32.16
N VAL A 113 -9.02 -6.95 33.20
CA VAL A 113 -8.58 -6.34 34.45
C VAL A 113 -8.57 -7.40 35.54
N GLU A 114 -7.42 -7.86 35.92
CA GLU A 114 -7.26 -8.58 37.19
C GLU A 114 -6.66 -7.63 38.24
N LYS A 115 -7.53 -7.07 39.10
CA LYS A 115 -7.17 -6.29 40.29
C LYS A 115 -6.47 -4.94 40.11
N GLU A 116 -6.32 -4.43 38.91
CA GLU A 116 -5.74 -3.13 38.63
C GLU A 116 -6.80 -2.10 38.26
N VAL A 117 -6.68 -0.87 38.77
CA VAL A 117 -7.52 0.24 38.35
C VAL A 117 -6.89 0.85 37.08
N LEU A 118 -7.54 0.67 35.95
CA LEU A 118 -7.12 1.30 34.70
C LEU A 118 -7.82 2.65 34.53
N ASN A 119 -7.09 3.61 33.99
CA ASN A 119 -7.68 4.87 33.56
C ASN A 119 -8.46 4.64 32.26
N VAL A 120 -9.74 5.01 32.25
CA VAL A 120 -10.61 4.86 31.09
C VAL A 120 -10.09 5.69 29.90
N ASP A 121 -9.55 6.88 30.18
CA ASP A 121 -9.01 7.74 29.13
C ASP A 121 -7.82 7.09 28.41
N ASP A 122 -6.92 6.41 29.14
CA ASP A 122 -5.79 5.68 28.56
C ASP A 122 -6.26 4.58 27.60
N VAL A 123 -7.36 3.89 27.94
CA VAL A 123 -7.93 2.82 27.11
C VAL A 123 -8.56 3.37 25.86
N ILE A 124 -9.35 4.44 25.97
CA ILE A 124 -9.99 5.11 24.84
C ILE A 124 -8.92 5.66 23.89
N GLU A 125 -7.89 6.30 24.43
CA GLU A 125 -6.77 6.85 23.66
C GLU A 125 -6.03 5.75 22.92
N THR A 126 -5.77 4.61 23.56
CA THR A 126 -5.14 3.44 22.96
C THR A 126 -5.98 2.90 21.79
N ALA A 127 -7.28 2.74 21.96
CA ALA A 127 -8.18 2.28 20.91
C ALA A 127 -8.25 3.27 19.73
N ASN A 128 -8.25 4.56 20.02
CA ASN A 128 -8.24 5.61 19.00
C ASN A 128 -6.91 5.63 18.24
N HIS A 129 -5.80 5.39 18.92
CA HIS A 129 -4.47 5.35 18.30
C HIS A 129 -4.38 4.21 17.25
N PHE A 130 -4.91 3.03 17.55
CA PHE A 130 -5.00 1.94 16.57
C PHE A 130 -5.79 2.36 15.31
N ARG A 131 -6.92 3.05 15.49
CA ARG A 131 -7.73 3.56 14.36
C ARG A 131 -6.95 4.59 13.54
N CYS A 132 -6.19 5.46 14.17
CA CYS A 132 -5.37 6.45 13.46
C CYS A 132 -4.28 5.81 12.64
N ILE A 133 -3.59 4.79 13.15
CA ILE A 133 -2.59 4.02 12.39
C ILE A 133 -3.25 3.36 11.17
N ASP A 134 -4.43 2.79 11.33
CA ASP A 134 -5.20 2.22 10.23
C ASP A 134 -5.57 3.24 9.16
N MET A 135 -6.03 4.42 9.57
CA MET A 135 -6.32 5.53 8.66
C MET A 135 -5.06 5.95 7.87
N ILE A 136 -3.90 6.00 8.53
CA ILE A 136 -2.62 6.31 7.88
C ILE A 136 -2.28 5.27 6.81
N PHE A 137 -2.40 3.97 7.11
CA PHE A 137 -2.13 2.92 6.12
C PHE A 137 -3.08 2.96 4.94
N ASP A 138 -4.35 3.24 5.18
CA ASP A 138 -5.36 3.32 4.13
C ASP A 138 -5.11 4.52 3.19
N HIS A 139 -4.63 5.66 3.73
CA HIS A 139 -4.37 6.89 2.99
C HIS A 139 -2.92 7.07 2.53
N ALA A 140 -2.02 6.12 2.80
CA ALA A 140 -0.57 6.28 2.60
C ALA A 140 -0.16 6.58 1.13
N LYS A 141 -0.99 6.25 0.14
CA LYS A 141 -0.77 6.58 -1.29
C LYS A 141 -1.45 7.89 -1.71
N ALA A 142 -2.27 8.48 -0.85
CA ALA A 142 -2.97 9.73 -1.13
C ALA A 142 -2.12 10.95 -0.71
N ALA A 143 -2.41 12.10 -1.31
CA ALA A 143 -1.76 13.35 -0.90
C ALA A 143 -2.17 13.72 0.54
N LEU A 144 -1.21 14.19 1.33
CA LEU A 144 -1.48 14.70 2.67
C LEU A 144 -2.26 16.01 2.56
N THR A 145 -3.50 16.02 3.05
CA THR A 145 -4.39 17.19 3.02
C THR A 145 -4.68 17.70 4.43
N GLU A 146 -5.00 18.98 4.55
CA GLU A 146 -5.44 19.58 5.82
C GLU A 146 -6.66 18.85 6.40
N LYS A 147 -7.60 18.43 5.53
CA LYS A 147 -8.77 17.66 5.90
C LYS A 147 -8.37 16.34 6.58
N PHE A 148 -7.45 15.58 5.98
CA PHE A 148 -7.00 14.30 6.54
C PHE A 148 -6.30 14.47 7.88
N ILE A 149 -5.50 15.53 8.05
CA ILE A 149 -4.87 15.86 9.32
C ILE A 149 -5.92 16.14 10.40
N LYS A 150 -6.95 16.94 10.07
CA LYS A 150 -8.07 17.21 10.99
C LYS A 150 -8.81 15.92 11.38
N GLU A 151 -9.04 15.02 10.44
CA GLU A 151 -9.66 13.71 10.69
C GLU A 151 -8.83 12.86 11.65
N LEU A 152 -7.50 12.83 11.51
CA LEU A 152 -6.60 12.13 12.43
C LEU A 152 -6.67 12.70 13.84
N PHE A 153 -6.61 14.03 14.00
CA PHE A 153 -6.75 14.67 15.31
C PHE A 153 -8.13 14.41 15.93
N CYS A 154 -9.18 14.42 15.11
CA CYS A 154 -10.52 14.08 15.53
C CYS A 154 -10.58 12.65 16.06
N CYS A 155 -9.95 11.71 15.37
CA CYS A 155 -9.89 10.31 15.78
C CYS A 155 -9.17 10.11 17.11
N LEU A 156 -8.07 10.85 17.36
CA LEU A 156 -7.31 10.79 18.61
C LEU A 156 -8.07 11.34 19.82
N GLY A 157 -9.22 11.99 19.63
CA GLY A 157 -10.01 12.54 20.74
C GLY A 157 -9.45 13.84 21.35
N ARG A 158 -8.40 14.43 20.77
CA ARG A 158 -7.71 15.64 21.27
C ARG A 158 -8.20 16.95 20.64
N ILE A 159 -9.50 17.05 20.37
CA ILE A 159 -10.04 17.96 19.35
C ILE A 159 -10.20 19.42 19.78
N THR A 160 -10.11 19.79 21.05
CA THR A 160 -10.70 21.10 21.39
C THR A 160 -9.72 22.25 21.46
N ILE A 161 -8.43 22.04 21.68
CA ILE A 161 -7.50 23.18 21.87
C ILE A 161 -6.25 23.12 20.98
N MET A 162 -5.79 21.90 20.60
CA MET A 162 -4.55 21.73 19.85
C MET A 162 -4.74 21.87 18.31
N CYS A 163 -5.95 21.64 17.79
CA CYS A 163 -6.18 21.65 16.33
C CYS A 163 -5.90 23.03 15.72
N ASP A 164 -6.35 24.10 16.36
CA ASP A 164 -6.14 25.47 15.86
C ASP A 164 -4.68 25.92 16.02
N THR A 165 -4.01 25.51 17.09
CA THR A 165 -2.61 25.83 17.36
C THR A 165 -1.68 25.09 16.39
N ILE A 166 -1.88 23.80 16.17
CA ILE A 166 -1.07 23.00 15.24
C ILE A 166 -1.33 23.45 13.80
N LEU A 167 -2.58 23.71 13.43
CA LEU A 167 -2.90 24.25 12.12
C LEU A 167 -2.28 25.63 11.89
N TYR A 168 -2.17 26.46 12.92
CA TYR A 168 -1.47 27.75 12.83
C TYR A 168 0.02 27.58 12.52
N TYR A 169 0.69 26.60 13.14
CA TYR A 169 2.10 26.30 12.89
C TYR A 169 2.34 25.58 11.54
N PHE A 170 1.39 24.77 11.06
CA PHE A 170 1.50 24.07 9.78
C PHE A 170 0.99 24.88 8.57
N LYS A 171 0.23 25.96 8.79
CA LYS A 171 -0.25 26.88 7.72
C LYS A 171 0.83 27.35 6.75
N PRO A 172 2.05 27.72 7.19
CA PRO A 172 3.11 28.13 6.27
C PRO A 172 3.60 26.97 5.38
N PHE A 173 3.60 25.76 5.90
CA PHE A 173 4.07 24.55 5.20
C PHE A 173 3.11 24.15 4.07
N PHE A 174 1.81 24.36 4.25
CA PHE A 174 0.79 24.10 3.23
C PHE A 174 0.72 25.24 2.18
N LYS A 175 1.10 26.47 2.53
CA LYS A 175 1.09 27.59 1.57
C LYS A 175 2.22 27.53 0.55
N SER A 176 3.32 26.88 0.84
CA SER A 176 4.47 26.77 -0.08
C SER A 176 4.32 25.66 -1.13
N GLY A 177 3.31 24.77 -1.04
CA GLY A 177 3.12 23.64 -1.94
C GLY A 177 1.76 23.54 -2.65
N PHE A 178 0.79 24.41 -2.35
CA PHE A 178 -0.56 24.31 -2.92
C PHE A 178 -1.15 25.67 -3.23
N SER A 179 -0.87 26.18 -4.41
CA SER A 179 -1.73 27.19 -5.05
C SER A 179 -2.89 26.46 -5.74
N SER A 180 -4.10 26.76 -5.28
CA SER A 180 -5.42 26.35 -5.78
C SER A 180 -6.06 25.13 -5.13
N PHE A 181 -6.88 25.38 -4.09
CA PHE A 181 -8.21 24.78 -4.02
C PHE A 181 -9.12 25.62 -3.09
N GLY A 182 -10.35 25.84 -3.55
CA GLY A 182 -11.30 26.81 -3.08
C GLY A 182 -11.83 26.61 -1.65
N HIS A 183 -12.34 27.70 -1.13
CA HIS A 183 -13.19 27.80 0.05
C HIS A 183 -14.47 26.99 -0.15
N ASP A 184 -14.70 25.98 0.72
CA ASP A 184 -16.06 25.52 0.99
C ASP A 184 -16.20 25.05 2.45
N ASN A 185 -17.03 25.79 3.14
CA ASN A 185 -17.89 25.53 4.29
C ASN A 185 -17.48 24.54 5.39
N ALA A 186 -17.07 25.14 6.50
CA ALA A 186 -17.16 24.55 7.83
C ALA A 186 -18.62 24.53 8.29
N SER A 187 -19.31 23.39 8.13
CA SER A 187 -20.48 23.07 8.96
C SER A 187 -20.84 21.60 8.77
N SER A 188 -20.53 20.81 9.74
CA SER A 188 -21.24 19.65 10.26
C SER A 188 -20.27 18.61 10.83
N CYS A 189 -19.73 18.88 12.02
CA CYS A 189 -19.30 17.81 12.91
C CYS A 189 -20.38 17.72 14.00
N SER A 190 -21.48 17.07 13.66
CA SER A 190 -22.53 16.71 14.61
C SER A 190 -22.11 15.46 15.37
N ARG A 191 -22.06 15.59 16.67
CA ARG A 191 -21.84 14.54 17.67
C ARG A 191 -22.72 13.33 17.42
N ARG A 192 -22.16 12.14 17.32
CA ARG A 192 -22.85 10.91 17.71
C ARG A 192 -21.94 10.13 18.65
N PHE A 193 -22.46 10.05 19.87
CA PHE A 193 -22.01 9.10 20.89
C PHE A 193 -22.32 7.67 20.44
#